data_2b268dab85f1cc2d33ab0fdf37f2241d
#
_entry.id   2b268dab85f1cc2d33ab0fdf37f2241d
#
_cell.length_a   1.000
_cell.length_b   1.000
_cell.length_c   1.000
_cell.angle_alpha   90.00
_cell.angle_beta   90.00
_cell.angle_gamma   90.00
#
_symmetry.space_group_name_H-M   'P 1'
#
loop_
_entity.id
_entity.type
_entity.pdbx_description
1 polymer ?
#
loop_
_entity_poly.entity_id
_entity_poly.type
_entity_poly.pdbx_seq_one_letter_code
_entity_poly.pdbx_strand_id
1 'polypeptide(L)'
;MHRLSLALVAVLLATTGAGLAHSADAVADKHRPAEDTARDASRHPAEMLDFAKVGHGSKVVDFIPGHGYFTRLFAVAVKPGGSVVADVPAAAAGHDPAGAAMLTALASDAAYGNIIVVSALTDPAIANADVFWTAQNYHDLHNAPPGTVDGLNKAVFAALRPGGYYVIIDHVALAGSGDTATKTLHRIDPAMVKAEVTAAGFVFDGESKVLANPADPHTALVFDPAIRGKTDQFAYRFKKPR
;
A
#
# COMPACT_ATOMS: atom_id res chain seq x y z
N MET A 1 -6.25 -63.60 5.59
CA MET A 1 -6.21 -62.66 4.46
C MET A 1 -6.86 -61.35 4.88
N HIS A 2 -6.07 -60.38 5.38
CA HIS A 2 -6.57 -59.10 5.82
C HIS A 2 -6.28 -58.08 4.70
N ARG A 3 -7.33 -57.50 4.13
CA ARG A 3 -7.23 -56.40 3.17
C ARG A 3 -7.18 -55.08 3.92
N LEU A 4 -6.01 -54.42 3.92
CA LEU A 4 -5.89 -53.04 4.33
C LEU A 4 -6.40 -52.13 3.18
N SER A 5 -7.47 -51.39 3.47
CA SER A 5 -7.95 -50.31 2.59
C SER A 5 -7.18 -49.04 2.94
N LEU A 6 -6.33 -48.58 2.02
CA LEU A 6 -5.75 -47.24 2.09
C LEU A 6 -6.82 -46.20 1.71
N ALA A 7 -7.25 -45.41 2.65
CA ALA A 7 -8.02 -44.21 2.38
C ALA A 7 -7.06 -43.04 2.00
N LEU A 8 -7.10 -42.66 0.73
CA LEU A 8 -6.36 -41.52 0.19
C LEU A 8 -7.12 -40.24 0.59
N VAL A 9 -6.58 -39.49 1.55
CA VAL A 9 -7.12 -38.17 1.91
C VAL A 9 -6.59 -37.17 0.89
N ALA A 10 -7.45 -36.78 -0.05
CA ALA A 10 -7.17 -35.66 -0.94
C ALA A 10 -7.38 -34.35 -0.16
N VAL A 11 -6.28 -33.71 0.30
CA VAL A 11 -6.32 -32.33 0.78
C VAL A 11 -6.34 -31.41 -0.44
N LEU A 12 -7.52 -30.88 -0.76
CA LEU A 12 -7.69 -29.89 -1.82
C LEU A 12 -7.07 -28.57 -1.37
N LEU A 13 -6.10 -28.10 -2.13
CA LEU A 13 -5.57 -26.73 -2.07
C LEU A 13 -6.64 -25.75 -2.63
N ALA A 14 -7.51 -25.25 -1.77
CA ALA A 14 -8.56 -24.29 -2.14
C ALA A 14 -8.21 -22.83 -1.75
N THR A 15 -6.92 -22.46 -1.66
CA THR A 15 -6.53 -21.14 -1.13
C THR A 15 -6.14 -20.08 -2.17
N THR A 16 -6.03 -20.42 -3.44
CA THR A 16 -5.65 -19.45 -4.48
C THR A 16 -6.83 -18.75 -5.15
N GLY A 17 -8.00 -19.31 -5.12
CA GLY A 17 -9.17 -18.73 -5.80
C GLY A 17 -9.87 -17.60 -5.02
N ALA A 18 -9.83 -17.62 -3.70
CA ALA A 18 -10.53 -16.63 -2.89
C ALA A 18 -9.86 -15.24 -2.93
N GLY A 19 -8.52 -15.15 -2.94
CA GLY A 19 -7.79 -13.88 -3.02
C GLY A 19 -8.08 -13.10 -4.30
N LEU A 20 -8.07 -13.79 -5.44
CA LEU A 20 -8.32 -13.17 -6.76
C LEU A 20 -9.75 -12.64 -6.91
N ALA A 21 -10.74 -13.28 -6.27
CA ALA A 21 -12.12 -12.81 -6.32
C ALA A 21 -12.31 -11.47 -5.62
N HIS A 22 -11.71 -11.27 -4.45
CA HIS A 22 -11.87 -10.02 -3.67
C HIS A 22 -11.23 -8.82 -4.36
N SER A 23 -10.07 -9.01 -4.98
CA SER A 23 -9.39 -7.96 -5.73
C SER A 23 -10.20 -7.56 -6.97
N ALA A 24 -10.76 -8.54 -7.69
CA ALA A 24 -11.60 -8.30 -8.86
C ALA A 24 -12.90 -7.53 -8.49
N ASP A 25 -13.56 -7.92 -7.40
CA ASP A 25 -14.77 -7.23 -6.91
C ASP A 25 -14.48 -5.77 -6.52
N ALA A 26 -13.34 -5.53 -5.86
CA ALA A 26 -12.92 -4.18 -5.49
C ALA A 26 -12.66 -3.30 -6.73
N VAL A 27 -12.04 -3.85 -7.77
CA VAL A 27 -11.79 -3.12 -9.03
C VAL A 27 -13.10 -2.85 -9.77
N ALA A 28 -14.05 -3.80 -9.74
CA ALA A 28 -15.35 -3.69 -10.42
C ALA A 28 -16.38 -2.85 -9.66
N ASP A 29 -16.04 -2.30 -8.48
CA ASP A 29 -16.96 -1.49 -7.68
C ASP A 29 -17.45 -0.27 -8.44
N LYS A 30 -18.78 -0.18 -8.58
CA LYS A 30 -19.46 0.88 -9.34
C LYS A 30 -19.50 2.23 -8.63
N HIS A 31 -19.15 2.28 -7.34
CA HIS A 31 -19.07 3.53 -6.57
C HIS A 31 -17.72 4.24 -6.77
N ARG A 32 -16.77 3.61 -7.44
CA ARG A 32 -15.48 4.22 -7.77
C ARG A 32 -15.68 5.31 -8.83
N PRO A 33 -15.13 6.53 -8.63
CA PRO A 33 -15.24 7.61 -9.59
C PRO A 33 -14.47 7.29 -10.90
N ALA A 34 -14.91 7.91 -11.99
CA ALA A 34 -14.34 7.68 -13.33
C ALA A 34 -12.85 8.04 -13.40
N GLU A 35 -12.42 9.07 -12.67
CA GLU A 35 -11.01 9.46 -12.56
C GLU A 35 -10.14 8.40 -11.87
N ASP A 36 -10.70 7.60 -10.97
CA ASP A 36 -9.99 6.47 -10.37
C ASP A 36 -9.87 5.31 -11.37
N THR A 37 -10.98 4.92 -11.99
CA THR A 37 -11.00 3.79 -12.93
C THR A 37 -10.13 4.05 -14.17
N ALA A 38 -10.01 5.31 -14.60
CA ALA A 38 -9.11 5.70 -15.70
C ALA A 38 -7.62 5.46 -15.38
N ARG A 39 -7.26 5.33 -14.09
CA ARG A 39 -5.89 5.08 -13.63
C ARG A 39 -5.57 3.60 -13.42
N ASP A 40 -6.55 2.71 -13.51
CA ASP A 40 -6.37 1.27 -13.20
C ASP A 40 -5.32 0.63 -14.11
N ALA A 41 -5.29 0.97 -15.39
CA ALA A 41 -4.32 0.44 -16.34
C ALA A 41 -2.85 0.76 -15.97
N SER A 42 -2.61 1.87 -15.25
CA SER A 42 -1.27 2.26 -14.81
C SER A 42 -0.96 1.90 -13.35
N ARG A 43 -1.98 1.57 -12.56
CA ARG A 43 -1.85 1.25 -11.12
C ARG A 43 -2.01 -0.22 -10.78
N HIS A 44 -2.51 -1.01 -11.73
CA HIS A 44 -2.70 -2.46 -11.58
C HIS A 44 -3.33 -2.86 -10.23
N PRO A 45 -4.52 -2.31 -9.89
CA PRO A 45 -5.04 -2.39 -8.53
C PRO A 45 -5.28 -3.82 -8.04
N ALA A 46 -5.77 -4.73 -8.88
CA ALA A 46 -6.00 -6.12 -8.49
C ALA A 46 -4.69 -6.80 -8.07
N GLU A 47 -3.66 -6.68 -8.91
CA GLU A 47 -2.34 -7.26 -8.65
C GLU A 47 -1.69 -6.64 -7.40
N MET A 48 -1.94 -5.35 -7.14
CA MET A 48 -1.41 -4.67 -5.96
C MET A 48 -2.11 -5.12 -4.67
N LEU A 49 -3.44 -5.32 -4.68
CA LEU A 49 -4.16 -5.87 -3.55
C LEU A 49 -3.69 -7.29 -3.22
N ASP A 50 -3.52 -8.13 -4.24
CA ASP A 50 -3.02 -9.51 -4.09
C ASP A 50 -1.59 -9.52 -3.56
N PHE A 51 -0.73 -8.65 -4.09
CA PHE A 51 0.64 -8.49 -3.61
C PHE A 51 0.67 -8.06 -2.14
N ALA A 52 -0.19 -7.11 -1.75
CA ALA A 52 -0.30 -6.63 -0.37
C ALA A 52 -0.90 -7.65 0.60
N LYS A 53 -1.44 -8.77 0.11
CA LYS A 53 -2.15 -9.79 0.92
C LYS A 53 -3.41 -9.23 1.60
N VAL A 54 -4.05 -8.26 0.96
CA VAL A 54 -5.33 -7.73 1.40
C VAL A 54 -6.44 -8.73 1.08
N GLY A 55 -7.33 -8.97 2.03
CA GLY A 55 -8.46 -9.87 1.86
C GLY A 55 -9.50 -9.70 2.96
N HIS A 56 -10.54 -10.53 2.94
CA HIS A 56 -11.64 -10.45 3.90
C HIS A 56 -11.15 -10.43 5.35
N GLY A 57 -11.72 -9.54 6.14
CA GLY A 57 -11.39 -9.39 7.55
C GLY A 57 -10.09 -8.62 7.83
N SER A 58 -9.30 -8.25 6.81
CA SER A 58 -8.06 -7.51 7.01
C SER A 58 -8.33 -6.11 7.57
N LYS A 59 -7.47 -5.66 8.49
CA LYS A 59 -7.31 -4.26 8.85
C LYS A 59 -6.16 -3.66 8.05
N VAL A 60 -6.47 -2.70 7.19
CA VAL A 60 -5.49 -2.01 6.35
C VAL A 60 -5.34 -0.58 6.81
N VAL A 61 -4.11 -0.12 7.00
CA VAL A 61 -3.77 1.30 7.18
C VAL A 61 -3.28 1.83 5.83
N ASP A 62 -3.95 2.85 5.31
CA ASP A 62 -3.57 3.57 4.10
C ASP A 62 -2.99 4.93 4.51
N PHE A 63 -1.66 5.04 4.45
CA PHE A 63 -0.92 6.21 4.92
C PHE A 63 -0.73 7.23 3.81
N ILE A 64 -1.17 8.46 4.06
CA ILE A 64 -1.22 9.57 3.09
C ILE A 64 -1.96 9.13 1.80
N PRO A 65 -3.26 8.78 1.93
CA PRO A 65 -4.02 8.13 0.85
C PRO A 65 -4.38 9.08 -0.31
N GLY A 66 -4.01 10.37 -0.24
CA GLY A 66 -4.37 11.38 -1.23
C GLY A 66 -5.89 11.50 -1.37
N HIS A 67 -6.40 11.34 -2.59
CA HIS A 67 -7.83 11.38 -2.88
C HIS A 67 -8.55 10.02 -2.71
N GLY A 68 -7.93 9.05 -2.04
CA GLY A 68 -8.56 7.80 -1.64
C GLY A 68 -8.66 6.72 -2.72
N TYR A 69 -7.78 6.73 -3.71
CA TYR A 69 -7.78 5.71 -4.77
C TYR A 69 -7.69 4.29 -4.20
N PHE A 70 -6.64 3.99 -3.42
CA PHE A 70 -6.48 2.68 -2.80
C PHE A 70 -7.41 2.49 -1.62
N THR A 71 -7.76 3.54 -0.90
CA THR A 71 -8.70 3.50 0.23
C THR A 71 -10.04 2.88 -0.17
N ARG A 72 -10.60 3.30 -1.33
CA ARG A 72 -11.86 2.72 -1.87
C ARG A 72 -11.71 1.25 -2.21
N LEU A 73 -10.63 0.88 -2.87
CA LEU A 73 -10.33 -0.51 -3.23
C LEU A 73 -10.19 -1.39 -1.98
N PHE A 74 -9.42 -0.93 -0.99
CA PHE A 74 -9.28 -1.64 0.27
C PHE A 74 -10.62 -1.79 0.99
N ALA A 75 -11.43 -0.73 1.05
CA ALA A 75 -12.71 -0.76 1.74
C ALA A 75 -13.67 -1.83 1.19
N VAL A 76 -13.60 -2.12 -0.09
CA VAL A 76 -14.37 -3.23 -0.70
C VAL A 76 -13.67 -4.57 -0.46
N ALA A 77 -12.37 -4.66 -0.73
CA ALA A 77 -11.62 -5.92 -0.68
C ALA A 77 -11.58 -6.57 0.71
N VAL A 78 -11.62 -5.77 1.78
CA VAL A 78 -11.58 -6.29 3.16
C VAL A 78 -12.94 -6.76 3.68
N LYS A 79 -14.05 -6.45 2.99
CA LYS A 79 -15.40 -6.90 3.40
C LYS A 79 -15.60 -8.38 3.08
N PRO A 80 -16.35 -9.10 3.92
CA PRO A 80 -16.89 -8.67 5.22
C PRO A 80 -15.85 -8.69 6.34
N GLY A 81 -16.10 -7.94 7.40
CA GLY A 81 -15.40 -8.02 8.69
C GLY A 81 -14.09 -7.23 8.79
N GLY A 82 -13.58 -6.69 7.67
CA GLY A 82 -12.38 -5.87 7.68
C GLY A 82 -12.65 -4.37 7.75
N SER A 83 -11.60 -3.59 7.98
CA SER A 83 -11.63 -2.13 8.09
C SER A 83 -10.44 -1.48 7.42
N VAL A 84 -10.61 -0.23 7.03
CA VAL A 84 -9.55 0.62 6.47
C VAL A 84 -9.36 1.83 7.38
N VAL A 85 -8.14 2.08 7.79
CA VAL A 85 -7.76 3.30 8.51
C VAL A 85 -7.00 4.19 7.53
N ALA A 86 -7.62 5.27 7.10
CA ALA A 86 -7.00 6.30 6.28
C ALA A 86 -6.27 7.28 7.21
N ASP A 87 -4.94 7.19 7.26
CA ASP A 87 -4.12 8.08 8.09
C ASP A 87 -3.67 9.30 7.27
N VAL A 88 -4.20 10.46 7.65
CA VAL A 88 -3.96 11.76 7.02
C VAL A 88 -3.25 12.67 8.02
N PRO A 89 -1.91 12.58 8.16
CA PRO A 89 -1.17 13.46 9.06
C PRO A 89 -1.45 14.93 8.80
N ALA A 90 -1.44 15.76 9.84
CA ALA A 90 -1.77 17.18 9.73
C ALA A 90 -0.95 17.93 8.66
N ALA A 91 0.32 17.56 8.48
CA ALA A 91 1.17 18.11 7.42
C ALA A 91 0.64 17.75 6.02
N ALA A 92 0.23 16.51 5.80
CA ALA A 92 -0.37 16.06 4.54
C ALA A 92 -1.71 16.74 4.28
N ALA A 93 -2.58 16.84 5.30
CA ALA A 93 -3.85 17.56 5.23
C ALA A 93 -3.66 19.05 4.90
N GLY A 94 -2.62 19.67 5.44
CA GLY A 94 -2.27 21.07 5.14
C GLY A 94 -1.76 21.25 3.71
N HIS A 95 -1.08 20.25 3.15
CA HIS A 95 -0.61 20.27 1.77
C HIS A 95 -1.74 20.00 0.75
N ASP A 96 -2.65 19.07 1.07
CA ASP A 96 -3.81 18.69 0.24
C ASP A 96 -5.12 18.71 1.07
N PRO A 97 -5.67 19.90 1.35
CA PRO A 97 -6.93 20.01 2.09
C PRO A 97 -8.13 19.39 1.35
N ALA A 98 -8.09 19.37 0.02
CA ALA A 98 -9.15 18.79 -0.79
C ALA A 98 -9.19 17.26 -0.66
N GLY A 99 -8.02 16.61 -0.68
CA GLY A 99 -7.91 15.17 -0.43
C GLY A 99 -8.36 14.80 0.97
N ALA A 100 -7.96 15.56 1.99
CA ALA A 100 -8.40 15.34 3.37
C ALA A 100 -9.92 15.46 3.54
N ALA A 101 -10.54 16.46 2.91
CA ALA A 101 -12.00 16.63 2.91
C ALA A 101 -12.71 15.49 2.18
N MET A 102 -12.16 15.03 1.05
CA MET A 102 -12.70 13.91 0.28
C MET A 102 -12.69 12.61 1.10
N LEU A 103 -11.62 12.33 1.84
CA LEU A 103 -11.53 11.14 2.70
C LEU A 103 -12.54 11.18 3.84
N THR A 104 -12.77 12.36 4.44
CA THR A 104 -13.81 12.55 5.45
C THR A 104 -15.21 12.29 4.88
N ALA A 105 -15.48 12.78 3.67
CA ALA A 105 -16.73 12.51 2.97
C ALA A 105 -16.88 11.02 2.63
N LEU A 106 -15.78 10.38 2.17
CA LEU A 106 -15.77 8.97 1.85
C LEU A 106 -16.06 8.07 3.06
N ALA A 107 -15.53 8.40 4.23
CA ALA A 107 -15.82 7.68 5.47
C ALA A 107 -17.28 7.82 5.93
N SER A 108 -17.98 8.85 5.45
CA SER A 108 -19.41 9.09 5.71
C SER A 108 -20.32 8.44 4.66
N ASP A 109 -19.76 7.90 3.57
CA ASP A 109 -20.52 7.21 2.53
C ASP A 109 -20.88 5.78 2.98
N ALA A 110 -22.16 5.44 2.90
CA ALA A 110 -22.68 4.12 3.28
C ALA A 110 -22.04 2.98 2.49
N ALA A 111 -21.61 3.22 1.25
CA ALA A 111 -20.88 2.22 0.44
C ALA A 111 -19.52 1.84 1.06
N TYR A 112 -18.92 2.77 1.81
CA TYR A 112 -17.58 2.66 2.39
C TYR A 112 -17.55 2.79 3.93
N GLY A 113 -18.64 2.43 4.59
CA GLY A 113 -18.84 2.60 6.05
C GLY A 113 -17.86 1.83 6.97
N ASN A 114 -16.85 1.16 6.41
CA ASN A 114 -15.76 0.52 7.13
C ASN A 114 -14.43 1.31 7.04
N ILE A 115 -14.47 2.58 6.59
CA ILE A 115 -13.34 3.49 6.59
C ILE A 115 -13.36 4.33 7.88
N ILE A 116 -12.20 4.47 8.51
CA ILE A 116 -11.94 5.33 9.66
C ILE A 116 -10.85 6.32 9.24
N VAL A 117 -11.08 7.62 9.39
CA VAL A 117 -10.07 8.65 9.11
C VAL A 117 -9.40 9.05 10.42
N VAL A 118 -8.08 9.03 10.44
CA VAL A 118 -7.26 9.45 11.58
C VAL A 118 -6.21 10.47 11.11
N SER A 119 -5.56 11.16 12.05
CA SER A 119 -4.55 12.19 11.74
C SER A 119 -3.19 11.96 12.39
N ALA A 120 -2.99 10.80 13.01
CA ALA A 120 -1.74 10.48 13.68
C ALA A 120 -1.54 8.97 13.81
N LEU A 121 -0.31 8.52 13.64
CA LEU A 121 0.11 7.12 13.79
C LEU A 121 -0.07 6.56 15.22
N THR A 122 -0.31 7.43 16.19
CA THR A 122 -0.61 7.06 17.58
C THR A 122 -2.08 6.76 17.83
N ASP A 123 -2.95 6.92 16.83
CA ASP A 123 -4.38 6.63 17.00
C ASP A 123 -4.58 5.12 17.25
N PRO A 124 -5.38 4.75 18.27
CA PRO A 124 -5.64 3.34 18.60
C PRO A 124 -6.25 2.53 17.46
N ALA A 125 -6.95 3.16 16.51
CA ALA A 125 -7.53 2.48 15.35
C ALA A 125 -6.48 1.81 14.48
N ILE A 126 -5.24 2.33 14.45
CA ILE A 126 -4.12 1.81 13.66
C ILE A 126 -3.56 0.49 14.24
N ALA A 127 -3.69 0.28 15.55
CA ALA A 127 -3.04 -0.83 16.24
C ALA A 127 -3.49 -2.21 15.70
N ASN A 128 -2.55 -3.16 15.68
CA ASN A 128 -2.74 -4.54 15.21
C ASN A 128 -3.22 -4.62 13.73
N ALA A 129 -2.74 -3.72 12.88
CA ALA A 129 -3.01 -3.78 11.45
C ALA A 129 -2.42 -5.05 10.80
N ASP A 130 -3.12 -5.58 9.81
CA ASP A 130 -2.63 -6.67 8.96
C ASP A 130 -1.69 -6.15 7.88
N VAL A 131 -2.03 -4.99 7.31
CA VAL A 131 -1.29 -4.33 6.25
C VAL A 131 -1.17 -2.85 6.57
N PHE A 132 0.05 -2.32 6.45
CA PHE A 132 0.34 -0.89 6.38
C PHE A 132 0.80 -0.57 4.97
N TRP A 133 0.13 0.37 4.33
CA TRP A 133 0.30 0.71 2.92
C TRP A 133 0.68 2.17 2.75
N THR A 134 1.65 2.44 1.88
CA THR A 134 1.93 3.79 1.39
C THR A 134 2.32 3.75 -0.09
N ALA A 135 1.83 4.69 -0.88
CA ALA A 135 2.07 4.72 -2.31
C ALA A 135 2.42 6.13 -2.79
N GLN A 136 3.63 6.26 -3.36
CA GLN A 136 4.15 7.49 -3.94
C GLN A 136 4.32 8.65 -2.92
N ASN A 137 4.63 8.29 -1.66
CA ASN A 137 4.80 9.24 -0.56
C ASN A 137 6.09 9.03 0.25
N TYR A 138 6.73 7.86 0.14
CA TYR A 138 7.89 7.54 0.98
C TYR A 138 9.06 8.47 0.70
N HIS A 139 9.29 8.82 -0.57
CA HIS A 139 10.32 9.79 -0.95
C HIS A 139 10.12 11.16 -0.33
N ASP A 140 8.87 11.61 -0.13
CA ASP A 140 8.58 12.93 0.45
C ASP A 140 8.98 13.04 1.92
N LEU A 141 9.01 11.92 2.65
CA LEU A 141 9.42 11.88 4.05
C LEU A 141 10.91 12.22 4.24
N HIS A 142 11.73 12.03 3.20
CA HIS A 142 13.13 12.45 3.20
C HIS A 142 13.30 13.97 3.08
N ASN A 143 12.25 14.68 2.65
CA ASN A 143 12.22 16.14 2.61
C ASN A 143 11.75 16.77 3.93
N ALA A 144 11.33 15.94 4.90
CA ALA A 144 10.91 16.34 6.24
C ALA A 144 12.14 16.43 7.20
N PRO A 145 11.96 16.91 8.45
CA PRO A 145 13.05 16.97 9.41
C PRO A 145 13.78 15.64 9.61
N PRO A 146 15.09 15.67 9.92
CA PRO A 146 15.87 14.45 10.18
C PRO A 146 15.22 13.54 11.21
N GLY A 147 15.24 12.22 10.97
CA GLY A 147 14.63 11.22 11.83
C GLY A 147 13.16 10.90 11.52
N THR A 148 12.51 11.63 10.60
CA THR A 148 11.11 11.38 10.22
C THR A 148 10.93 9.97 9.66
N VAL A 149 11.79 9.54 8.74
CA VAL A 149 11.72 8.21 8.10
C VAL A 149 11.94 7.10 9.13
N ASP A 150 12.97 7.23 9.98
CA ASP A 150 13.24 6.26 11.05
C ASP A 150 12.08 6.19 12.05
N GLY A 151 11.55 7.35 12.44
CA GLY A 151 10.38 7.45 13.32
C GLY A 151 9.14 6.78 12.72
N LEU A 152 8.86 7.04 11.43
CA LEU A 152 7.75 6.38 10.73
C LEU A 152 7.94 4.87 10.70
N ASN A 153 9.09 4.38 10.24
CA ASN A 153 9.32 2.93 10.10
C ASN A 153 9.18 2.20 11.44
N LYS A 154 9.64 2.81 12.55
CA LYS A 154 9.44 2.28 13.91
C LYS A 154 7.98 2.31 14.34
N ALA A 155 7.25 3.38 14.03
CA ALA A 155 5.82 3.50 14.34
C ALA A 155 4.99 2.45 13.56
N VAL A 156 5.29 2.26 12.27
CA VAL A 156 4.67 1.21 11.45
C VAL A 156 4.99 -0.18 11.99
N PHE A 157 6.23 -0.40 12.43
CA PHE A 157 6.61 -1.67 13.05
C PHE A 157 5.78 -1.93 14.32
N ALA A 158 5.60 -0.93 15.16
CA ALA A 158 4.76 -1.04 16.36
C ALA A 158 3.29 -1.28 16.03
N ALA A 159 2.75 -0.59 15.02
CA ALA A 159 1.35 -0.63 14.61
C ALA A 159 0.91 -1.97 14.01
N LEU A 160 1.79 -2.64 13.28
CA LEU A 160 1.49 -3.92 12.66
C LEU A 160 1.45 -5.06 13.68
N ARG A 161 0.52 -6.00 13.49
CA ARG A 161 0.56 -7.26 14.25
C ARG A 161 1.78 -8.10 13.86
N PRO A 162 2.24 -9.04 14.73
CA PRO A 162 3.25 -10.02 14.32
C PRO A 162 2.81 -10.78 13.05
N GLY A 163 3.69 -10.85 12.05
CA GLY A 163 3.40 -11.41 10.73
C GLY A 163 2.64 -10.51 9.78
N GLY A 164 2.32 -9.26 10.16
CA GLY A 164 1.72 -8.25 9.29
C GLY A 164 2.70 -7.71 8.24
N TYR A 165 2.17 -7.01 7.26
CA TYR A 165 2.92 -6.55 6.08
C TYR A 165 3.00 -5.03 6.00
N TYR A 166 4.17 -4.52 5.66
CA TYR A 166 4.39 -3.14 5.24
C TYR A 166 4.64 -3.12 3.75
N VAL A 167 3.80 -2.41 3.00
CA VAL A 167 3.90 -2.29 1.53
C VAL A 167 4.23 -0.85 1.17
N ILE A 168 5.26 -0.69 0.37
CA ILE A 168 5.74 0.61 -0.12
C ILE A 168 5.81 0.56 -1.64
N ILE A 169 5.10 1.49 -2.28
CA ILE A 169 5.22 1.75 -3.70
C ILE A 169 5.82 3.15 -3.86
N ASP A 170 6.86 3.28 -4.68
CA ASP A 170 7.38 4.61 -4.98
C ASP A 170 8.12 4.65 -6.32
N HIS A 171 8.43 5.87 -6.79
CA HIS A 171 9.11 6.12 -8.04
C HIS A 171 10.61 5.83 -7.92
N VAL A 172 11.13 5.06 -8.89
CA VAL A 172 12.53 4.65 -8.92
C VAL A 172 13.42 5.84 -9.28
N ALA A 173 14.46 6.09 -8.45
CA ALA A 173 15.59 6.94 -8.78
C ALA A 173 16.75 6.11 -9.35
N LEU A 174 17.80 6.76 -9.85
CA LEU A 174 19.02 6.10 -10.29
C LEU A 174 19.63 5.29 -9.13
N ALA A 175 20.13 4.10 -9.45
CA ALA A 175 20.78 3.25 -8.48
C ALA A 175 22.00 3.95 -7.85
N GLY A 176 22.11 3.91 -6.53
CA GLY A 176 23.17 4.55 -5.76
C GLY A 176 22.95 6.04 -5.50
N SER A 177 21.81 6.62 -5.94
CA SER A 177 21.50 8.03 -5.69
C SER A 177 20.96 8.30 -4.28
N GLY A 178 20.56 7.27 -3.54
CA GLY A 178 19.95 7.45 -2.22
C GLY A 178 18.70 8.33 -2.28
N ASP A 179 18.70 9.42 -1.48
CA ASP A 179 17.61 10.40 -1.39
C ASP A 179 17.83 11.69 -2.19
N THR A 180 18.92 11.80 -2.96
CA THR A 180 19.29 13.05 -3.63
C THR A 180 18.28 13.54 -4.67
N ALA A 181 17.40 12.66 -5.15
CA ALA A 181 16.39 12.97 -6.15
C ALA A 181 14.98 13.21 -5.55
N THR A 182 14.79 13.05 -4.24
CA THR A 182 13.45 13.09 -3.60
C THR A 182 12.77 14.44 -3.77
N LYS A 183 13.49 15.53 -3.55
CA LYS A 183 12.96 16.90 -3.62
C LYS A 183 12.79 17.41 -5.06
N THR A 184 13.66 16.99 -5.96
CA THR A 184 13.74 17.57 -7.31
C THR A 184 13.00 16.76 -8.35
N LEU A 185 13.04 15.42 -8.24
CA LEU A 185 12.43 14.51 -9.20
C LEU A 185 11.25 13.71 -8.62
N HIS A 186 11.00 13.78 -7.30
CA HIS A 186 10.05 12.93 -6.58
C HIS A 186 10.33 11.44 -6.79
N ARG A 187 11.62 11.06 -6.64
CA ARG A 187 12.11 9.70 -6.83
C ARG A 187 13.05 9.32 -5.69
N ILE A 188 13.10 8.04 -5.36
CA ILE A 188 13.99 7.51 -4.33
C ILE A 188 14.70 6.24 -4.81
N ASP A 189 15.94 6.01 -4.37
CA ASP A 189 16.65 4.77 -4.63
C ASP A 189 16.00 3.60 -3.86
N PRO A 190 15.49 2.56 -4.56
CA PRO A 190 14.86 1.42 -3.91
C PRO A 190 15.76 0.68 -2.91
N ALA A 191 17.09 0.71 -3.14
CA ALA A 191 18.04 0.07 -2.23
C ALA A 191 18.09 0.79 -0.88
N MET A 192 17.98 2.12 -0.86
CA MET A 192 17.90 2.91 0.37
C MET A 192 16.64 2.58 1.17
N VAL A 193 15.47 2.57 0.51
CA VAL A 193 14.20 2.21 1.16
C VAL A 193 14.27 0.82 1.80
N LYS A 194 14.84 -0.14 1.06
CA LYS A 194 15.00 -1.50 1.59
C LYS A 194 15.90 -1.55 2.82
N ALA A 195 17.00 -0.80 2.83
CA ALA A 195 17.91 -0.72 3.96
C ALA A 195 17.24 -0.10 5.19
N GLU A 196 16.54 1.02 5.04
CA GLU A 196 15.88 1.76 6.11
C GLU A 196 14.77 0.94 6.78
N VAL A 197 13.90 0.32 5.99
CA VAL A 197 12.81 -0.49 6.51
C VAL A 197 13.33 -1.75 7.20
N THR A 198 14.39 -2.36 6.64
CA THR A 198 15.04 -3.51 7.29
C THR A 198 15.71 -3.10 8.61
N ALA A 199 16.33 -1.93 8.68
CA ALA A 199 16.92 -1.40 9.92
C ALA A 199 15.89 -1.19 11.04
N ALA A 200 14.62 -0.92 10.69
CA ALA A 200 13.52 -0.82 11.67
C ALA A 200 13.04 -2.19 12.19
N GLY A 201 13.62 -3.31 11.73
CA GLY A 201 13.32 -4.67 12.21
C GLY A 201 12.43 -5.50 11.27
N PHE A 202 12.05 -4.96 10.14
CA PHE A 202 11.30 -5.72 9.12
C PHE A 202 12.19 -6.69 8.35
N VAL A 203 11.58 -7.77 7.84
CA VAL A 203 12.21 -8.68 6.88
C VAL A 203 11.63 -8.38 5.49
N PHE A 204 12.52 -8.23 4.50
CA PHE A 204 12.08 -8.08 3.12
C PHE A 204 11.42 -9.38 2.65
N ASP A 205 10.14 -9.30 2.25
CA ASP A 205 9.31 -10.47 1.90
C ASP A 205 9.14 -10.64 0.38
N GLY A 206 9.43 -9.59 -0.40
CA GLY A 206 9.42 -9.66 -1.86
C GLY A 206 9.09 -8.34 -2.55
N GLU A 207 9.15 -8.37 -3.86
CA GLU A 207 8.77 -7.26 -4.73
C GLU A 207 7.81 -7.70 -5.83
N SER A 208 6.99 -6.77 -6.33
CA SER A 208 6.20 -6.92 -7.54
C SER A 208 6.80 -6.06 -8.65
N LYS A 209 6.93 -6.63 -9.84
CA LYS A 209 7.41 -5.94 -11.04
C LYS A 209 6.29 -5.40 -11.91
N VAL A 210 5.03 -5.51 -11.49
CA VAL A 210 3.88 -5.14 -12.30
C VAL A 210 3.82 -3.64 -12.61
N LEU A 211 4.44 -2.81 -11.76
CA LEU A 211 4.58 -1.37 -11.95
C LEU A 211 5.92 -0.95 -12.57
N ALA A 212 6.77 -1.91 -12.93
CA ALA A 212 8.07 -1.60 -13.50
C ALA A 212 7.95 -1.09 -14.93
N ASN A 213 8.68 -0.02 -15.24
CA ASN A 213 8.81 0.51 -16.59
C ASN A 213 10.29 0.76 -16.93
N PRO A 214 11.00 -0.21 -17.49
CA PRO A 214 12.42 -0.09 -17.80
C PRO A 214 12.72 0.95 -18.90
N ALA A 215 11.71 1.51 -19.56
CA ALA A 215 11.88 2.60 -20.51
C ALA A 215 11.98 3.99 -19.86
N ASP A 216 11.67 4.10 -18.56
CA ASP A 216 11.84 5.34 -17.80
C ASP A 216 13.34 5.53 -17.45
N PRO A 217 14.01 6.60 -17.90
CA PRO A 217 15.42 6.82 -17.64
C PRO A 217 15.72 7.29 -16.20
N HIS A 218 14.73 7.46 -15.33
CA HIS A 218 14.82 7.91 -13.94
C HIS A 218 15.42 9.33 -13.74
N THR A 219 15.50 10.12 -14.81
CA THR A 219 16.15 11.45 -14.79
C THR A 219 15.18 12.62 -14.93
N ALA A 220 13.91 12.34 -15.22
CA ALA A 220 12.87 13.35 -15.34
C ALA A 220 12.01 13.43 -14.08
N LEU A 221 11.48 14.63 -13.80
CA LEU A 221 10.48 14.86 -12.77
C LEU A 221 9.24 13.99 -13.04
N VAL A 222 8.73 13.27 -12.04
CA VAL A 222 7.59 12.35 -12.21
C VAL A 222 6.30 13.03 -12.71
N PHE A 223 6.18 14.34 -12.54
CA PHE A 223 5.05 15.15 -13.03
C PHE A 223 5.23 15.67 -14.45
N ASP A 224 6.38 15.44 -15.10
CA ASP A 224 6.61 15.81 -16.49
C ASP A 224 5.52 15.14 -17.37
N PRO A 225 4.79 15.91 -18.20
CA PRO A 225 3.70 15.38 -19.04
C PRO A 225 4.13 14.21 -19.95
N ALA A 226 5.40 14.14 -20.33
CA ALA A 226 5.91 13.07 -21.20
C ALA A 226 5.92 11.69 -20.51
N ILE A 227 6.09 11.67 -19.17
CA ILE A 227 6.24 10.43 -18.40
C ILE A 227 5.22 10.27 -17.27
N ARG A 228 4.41 11.29 -16.99
CA ARG A 228 3.40 11.22 -15.92
C ARG A 228 2.48 10.03 -16.11
N GLY A 229 2.35 9.20 -15.06
CA GLY A 229 1.60 7.94 -15.09
C GLY A 229 2.31 6.78 -15.80
N LYS A 230 3.57 6.99 -16.27
CA LYS A 230 4.38 5.97 -16.95
C LYS A 230 5.78 5.84 -16.32
N THR A 231 5.99 6.40 -15.16
CA THR A 231 7.25 6.30 -14.43
C THR A 231 7.51 4.86 -13.99
N ASP A 232 8.77 4.47 -13.94
CA ASP A 232 9.17 3.22 -13.29
C ASP A 232 8.91 3.30 -11.79
N GLN A 233 8.27 2.27 -11.22
CA GLN A 233 7.97 2.20 -9.80
C GLN A 233 8.36 0.84 -9.25
N PHE A 234 8.91 0.84 -8.05
CA PHE A 234 9.04 -0.38 -7.27
C PHE A 234 7.83 -0.57 -6.38
N ALA A 235 7.45 -1.82 -6.15
CA ALA A 235 6.50 -2.22 -5.14
C ALA A 235 7.16 -3.24 -4.22
N TYR A 236 7.48 -2.83 -3.00
CA TYR A 236 8.15 -3.66 -1.98
C TYR A 236 7.17 -4.08 -0.90
N ARG A 237 7.29 -5.33 -0.47
CA ARG A 237 6.60 -5.86 0.69
C ARG A 237 7.61 -6.32 1.73
N PHE A 238 7.41 -5.84 2.93
CA PHE A 238 8.16 -6.23 4.12
C PHE A 238 7.22 -6.90 5.10
N LYS A 239 7.76 -7.78 5.92
CA LYS A 239 7.01 -8.52 6.93
C LYS A 239 7.55 -8.23 8.31
N LYS A 240 6.65 -7.94 9.27
CA LYS A 240 7.00 -7.94 10.68
C LYS A 240 7.22 -9.38 11.13
N PRO A 241 8.37 -9.75 11.73
CA PRO A 241 8.57 -11.08 12.31
C PRO A 241 7.46 -11.48 13.30
N ARG A 242 7.31 -12.79 13.52
CA ARG A 242 6.38 -13.34 14.51
C ARG A 242 6.99 -13.33 15.90
#